data_d3f1d6b7b7264eeaa5c8e1af19ee47b4
#
_entry.id   d3f1d6b7b7264eeaa5c8e1af19ee47b4
#
_cell.length_a   1.000
_cell.length_b   1.000
_cell.length_c   1.000
_cell.angle_alpha   90.00
_cell.angle_beta   90.00
_cell.angle_gamma   90.00
#
_symmetry.space_group_name_H-M   'P 1'
#
loop_
_entity.id
_entity.type
_entity.pdbx_description
1 polymer ?
#
loop_
_entity_poly.entity_id
_entity_poly.type
_entity_poly.pdbx_seq_one_letter_code
_entity_poly.pdbx_strand_id
1 'polypeptide(L)'
;MKQRTILNVRKKKRQKLYAALADAEALAPSKALYEEGLTGMEAEFEQYMAATALLERSGIPRERLIAEKAEVYEQLAELNREIRAERQKLKLCREIQKQVPVMEQDIHKTEEHQKEVQEHERRRR
;
A
#
# COMPACT_ATOMS: atom_id res chain seq x y z
N MET A 1 14.44 -0.45 1.37
CA MET A 1 14.01 -1.80 1.75
C MET A 1 14.13 -2.09 3.24
N LYS A 2 15.27 -1.77 3.87
CA LYS A 2 15.45 -1.96 5.31
C LYS A 2 14.40 -1.27 6.18
N GLN A 3 14.03 -0.02 5.85
CA GLN A 3 13.03 0.75 6.61
C GLN A 3 11.65 0.11 6.57
N ARG A 4 11.24 -0.38 5.39
CA ARG A 4 9.95 -1.07 5.24
C ARG A 4 9.92 -2.36 6.05
N THR A 5 11.00 -3.13 6.05
CA THR A 5 11.12 -4.36 6.84
C THR A 5 11.03 -4.07 8.33
N ILE A 6 11.73 -3.04 8.82
CA ILE A 6 11.69 -2.61 10.22
C ILE A 6 10.27 -2.19 10.60
N LEU A 7 9.59 -1.40 9.76
CA LEU A 7 8.22 -0.95 10.01
C LEU A 7 7.24 -2.11 10.01
N ASN A 8 7.39 -3.06 9.09
CA ASN A 8 6.55 -4.26 9.05
C ASN A 8 6.76 -5.15 10.28
N VAL A 9 7.98 -5.27 10.78
CA VAL A 9 8.30 -5.99 12.02
C VAL A 9 7.62 -5.29 13.20
N ARG A 10 7.72 -3.97 13.31
CA ARG A 10 7.03 -3.19 14.34
C ARG A 10 5.53 -3.38 14.28
N LYS A 11 4.95 -3.27 13.08
CA LYS A 11 3.53 -3.49 12.85
C LYS A 11 3.11 -4.88 13.29
N LYS A 12 3.89 -5.91 12.96
CA LYS A 12 3.59 -7.29 13.33
C LYS A 12 3.66 -7.50 14.84
N LYS A 13 4.65 -6.93 15.52
CA LYS A 13 4.76 -6.98 16.98
C LYS A 13 3.58 -6.31 17.68
N ARG A 14 3.06 -5.23 17.10
CA ARG A 14 1.96 -4.44 17.64
C ARG A 14 0.60 -4.82 17.08
N GLN A 15 0.54 -5.80 16.19
CA GLN A 15 -0.69 -6.16 15.46
C GLN A 15 -1.87 -6.44 16.37
N LYS A 16 -1.66 -7.21 17.44
CA LYS A 16 -2.71 -7.52 18.41
C LYS A 16 -3.19 -6.28 19.16
N LEU A 17 -2.27 -5.39 19.53
CA LEU A 17 -2.59 -4.14 20.21
C LEU A 17 -3.33 -3.17 19.28
N TYR A 18 -2.90 -3.07 18.03
CA TYR A 18 -3.57 -2.22 17.06
C TYR A 18 -4.98 -2.74 16.72
N ALA A 19 -5.14 -4.06 16.63
CA ALA A 19 -6.46 -4.68 16.48
C ALA A 19 -7.35 -4.38 17.69
N ALA A 20 -6.80 -4.47 18.91
CA ALA A 20 -7.53 -4.15 20.13
C ALA A 20 -7.95 -2.68 20.18
N LEU A 21 -7.11 -1.75 19.71
CA LEU A 21 -7.47 -0.33 19.59
C LEU A 21 -8.67 -0.13 18.64
N ALA A 22 -8.61 -0.77 17.48
CA ALA A 22 -9.67 -0.69 16.48
C ALA A 22 -10.98 -1.28 17.02
N ASP A 23 -10.92 -2.43 17.70
CA ASP A 23 -12.07 -3.07 18.31
C ASP A 23 -12.68 -2.21 19.43
N ALA A 24 -11.85 -1.65 20.30
CA ALA A 24 -12.30 -0.78 21.37
C ALA A 24 -13.00 0.46 20.82
N GLU A 25 -12.49 1.05 19.76
CA GLU A 25 -13.11 2.21 19.11
C GLU A 25 -14.43 1.83 18.44
N ALA A 26 -14.43 0.74 17.66
CA ALA A 26 -15.62 0.29 16.94
C ALA A 26 -16.74 -0.19 17.87
N LEU A 27 -16.40 -0.81 19.01
CA LEU A 27 -17.36 -1.40 19.94
C LEU A 27 -17.77 -0.47 21.08
N ALA A 28 -17.17 0.71 21.20
CA ALA A 28 -17.52 1.68 22.23
C ALA A 28 -19.02 2.05 22.24
N PRO A 29 -19.67 2.31 21.09
CA PRO A 29 -21.12 2.57 21.07
C PRO A 29 -21.95 1.39 21.58
N SER A 30 -21.57 0.16 21.23
CA SER A 30 -22.27 -1.06 21.68
C SER A 30 -22.13 -1.25 23.19
N LYS A 31 -20.96 -0.94 23.75
CA LYS A 31 -20.73 -0.95 25.21
C LYS A 31 -21.67 0.02 25.91
N ALA A 32 -21.80 1.24 25.41
CA ALA A 32 -22.66 2.26 25.96
C ALA A 32 -24.12 1.80 25.96
N LEU A 33 -24.57 1.20 24.86
CA LEU A 33 -25.93 0.64 24.75
C LEU A 33 -26.16 -0.52 25.71
N TYR A 34 -25.17 -1.39 25.90
CA TYR A 34 -25.25 -2.48 26.86
C TYR A 34 -25.38 -1.97 28.29
N GLU A 35 -24.60 -0.96 28.65
CA GLU A 35 -24.68 -0.33 30.00
C GLU A 35 -26.03 0.37 30.25
N GLU A 36 -26.67 0.85 29.18
CA GLU A 36 -28.03 1.41 29.26
C GLU A 36 -29.12 0.33 29.38
N GLY A 37 -28.74 -0.94 29.36
CA GLY A 37 -29.66 -2.06 29.55
C GLY A 37 -30.21 -2.66 28.26
N LEU A 38 -29.64 -2.32 27.12
CA LEU A 38 -30.05 -2.90 25.84
C LEU A 38 -29.63 -4.37 25.77
N THR A 39 -30.56 -5.26 25.46
CA THR A 39 -30.30 -6.70 25.32
C THR A 39 -29.74 -7.00 23.92
N GLY A 40 -28.97 -8.08 23.79
CA GLY A 40 -28.38 -8.52 22.51
C GLY A 40 -27.00 -7.96 22.20
N MET A 41 -26.39 -7.22 23.12
CA MET A 41 -25.06 -6.62 22.96
C MET A 41 -24.00 -7.31 23.81
N GLU A 42 -24.31 -8.48 24.37
CA GLU A 42 -23.40 -9.21 25.27
C GLU A 42 -22.10 -9.61 24.59
N ALA A 43 -22.16 -10.09 23.34
CA ALA A 43 -20.98 -10.49 22.58
C ALA A 43 -20.06 -9.30 22.29
N GLU A 44 -20.62 -8.19 21.89
CA GLU A 44 -19.91 -6.93 21.61
C GLU A 44 -19.30 -6.37 22.89
N PHE A 45 -20.01 -6.43 23.98
CA PHE A 45 -19.52 -6.01 25.29
C PHE A 45 -18.33 -6.86 25.75
N GLU A 46 -18.40 -8.19 25.61
CA GLU A 46 -17.29 -9.09 25.91
C GLU A 46 -16.05 -8.81 25.04
N GLN A 47 -16.26 -8.60 23.75
CA GLN A 47 -15.17 -8.24 22.83
C GLN A 47 -14.54 -6.91 23.21
N TYR A 48 -15.34 -5.93 23.58
CA TYR A 48 -14.85 -4.63 24.06
C TYR A 48 -14.01 -4.80 25.32
N MET A 49 -14.49 -5.55 26.29
CA MET A 49 -13.76 -5.80 27.53
C MET A 49 -12.45 -6.56 27.29
N ALA A 50 -12.46 -7.54 26.39
CA ALA A 50 -11.25 -8.26 26.00
C ALA A 50 -10.22 -7.35 25.34
N ALA A 51 -10.66 -6.48 24.43
CA ALA A 51 -9.80 -5.52 23.75
C ALA A 51 -9.19 -4.52 24.76
N THR A 52 -9.99 -3.97 25.66
CA THR A 52 -9.50 -3.04 26.68
C THR A 52 -8.56 -3.71 27.67
N ALA A 53 -8.82 -4.96 28.07
CA ALA A 53 -7.93 -5.73 28.93
C ALA A 53 -6.57 -5.97 28.28
N LEU A 54 -6.55 -6.28 26.98
CA LEU A 54 -5.31 -6.46 26.24
C LEU A 54 -4.50 -5.16 26.19
N LEU A 55 -5.16 -4.03 25.97
CA LEU A 55 -4.52 -2.71 25.96
C LEU A 55 -3.94 -2.36 27.34
N GLU A 56 -4.66 -2.65 28.42
CA GLU A 56 -4.20 -2.42 29.78
C GLU A 56 -2.98 -3.30 30.13
N ARG A 57 -2.99 -4.56 29.71
CA ARG A 57 -1.87 -5.49 29.91
C ARG A 57 -0.59 -5.03 29.23
N SER A 58 -0.69 -4.32 28.12
CA SER A 58 0.47 -3.81 27.41
C SER A 58 1.25 -2.78 28.21
N GLY A 59 0.60 -2.11 29.16
CA GLY A 59 1.20 -1.04 29.95
C GLY A 59 1.51 0.22 29.15
N ILE A 60 1.10 0.28 27.89
CA ILE A 60 1.32 1.43 27.00
C ILE A 60 0.08 2.30 26.99
N PRO A 61 0.17 3.62 27.22
CA PRO A 61 -0.99 4.51 27.13
C PRO A 61 -1.65 4.44 25.75
N ARG A 62 -2.98 4.46 25.70
CA ARG A 62 -3.75 4.41 24.45
C ARG A 62 -3.35 5.51 23.49
N GLU A 63 -3.18 6.72 24.00
CA GLU A 63 -2.76 7.88 23.21
C GLU A 63 -1.44 7.65 22.49
N ARG A 64 -0.49 7.02 23.20
CA ARG A 64 0.80 6.66 22.64
C ARG A 64 0.67 5.58 21.56
N LEU A 65 -0.16 4.57 21.78
CA LEU A 65 -0.43 3.52 20.80
C LEU A 65 -1.12 4.08 19.56
N ILE A 66 -2.08 4.97 19.72
CA ILE A 66 -2.78 5.62 18.62
C ILE A 66 -1.79 6.45 17.78
N ALA A 67 -0.93 7.23 18.43
CA ALA A 67 0.07 8.03 17.76
C ALA A 67 1.10 7.15 17.03
N GLU A 68 1.58 6.08 17.68
CA GLU A 68 2.52 5.12 17.09
C GLU A 68 1.90 4.44 15.87
N LYS A 69 0.66 3.97 15.99
CA LYS A 69 -0.07 3.33 14.89
C LYS A 69 -0.20 4.26 13.69
N ALA A 70 -0.63 5.50 13.93
CA ALA A 70 -0.78 6.49 12.87
C ALA A 70 0.57 6.76 12.17
N GLU A 71 1.64 6.91 12.93
CA GLU A 71 2.98 7.14 12.40
C GLU A 71 3.48 5.94 11.57
N VAL A 72 3.37 4.73 12.10
CA VAL A 72 3.81 3.51 11.42
C VAL A 72 3.03 3.30 10.13
N TYR A 73 1.70 3.45 10.15
CA TYR A 73 0.87 3.30 8.95
C TYR A 73 1.14 4.38 7.92
N GLU A 74 1.35 5.62 8.35
CA GLU A 74 1.70 6.73 7.46
C GLU A 74 3.04 6.49 6.77
N GLN A 75 4.07 6.10 7.53
CA GLN A 75 5.38 5.79 6.98
C GLN A 75 5.34 4.60 6.02
N LEU A 76 4.58 3.55 6.35
CA LEU A 76 4.39 2.40 5.48
C LEU A 76 3.66 2.78 4.18
N ALA A 77 2.62 3.60 4.29
CA ALA A 77 1.87 4.07 3.12
C ALA A 77 2.77 4.90 2.18
N GLU A 78 3.61 5.76 2.75
CA GLU A 78 4.57 6.56 2.00
C GLU A 78 5.62 5.70 1.29
N LEU A 79 6.23 4.74 2.03
CA LEU A 79 7.19 3.81 1.46
C LEU A 79 6.55 2.93 0.38
N ASN A 80 5.34 2.46 0.58
CA ASN A 80 4.62 1.67 -0.41
C ASN A 80 4.34 2.48 -1.67
N ARG A 81 4.03 3.77 -1.54
CA ARG A 81 3.86 4.68 -2.70
C ARG A 81 5.16 4.84 -3.46
N GLU A 82 6.27 5.04 -2.76
CA GLU A 82 7.60 5.13 -3.37
C GLU A 82 7.98 3.85 -4.10
N ILE A 83 7.75 2.70 -3.47
CA ILE A 83 8.02 1.38 -4.07
C ILE A 83 7.17 1.16 -5.33
N ARG A 84 5.89 1.53 -5.29
CA ARG A 84 5.01 1.44 -6.46
C ARG A 84 5.50 2.34 -7.59
N ALA A 85 5.91 3.55 -7.27
CA ALA A 85 6.46 4.49 -8.25
C ALA A 85 7.73 3.93 -8.89
N GLU A 86 8.64 3.39 -8.10
CA GLU A 86 9.87 2.76 -8.60
C GLU A 86 9.58 1.53 -9.45
N ARG A 87 8.65 0.67 -9.02
CA ARG A 87 8.22 -0.51 -9.78
C ARG A 87 7.60 -0.12 -11.12
N GLN A 88 6.80 0.94 -11.15
CA GLN A 88 6.24 1.45 -12.40
C GLN A 88 7.33 1.97 -13.33
N LYS A 89 8.30 2.71 -12.80
CA LYS A 89 9.46 3.17 -13.58
C LYS A 89 10.24 2.00 -14.14
N LEU A 90 10.51 0.98 -13.32
CA LEU A 90 11.21 -0.23 -13.77
C LEU A 90 10.41 -0.97 -14.84
N LYS A 91 9.10 -1.09 -14.66
CA LYS A 91 8.22 -1.72 -15.64
C LYS A 91 8.25 -0.97 -16.97
N LEU A 92 8.15 0.35 -16.93
CA LEU A 92 8.25 1.20 -18.11
C LEU A 92 9.61 1.06 -18.78
N CYS A 93 10.69 1.07 -18.01
CA CYS A 93 12.05 0.87 -18.54
C CYS A 93 12.19 -0.49 -19.21
N ARG A 94 11.65 -1.55 -18.61
CA ARG A 94 11.67 -2.90 -19.19
C ARG A 94 10.85 -2.96 -20.48
N GLU A 95 9.70 -2.32 -20.52
CA GLU A 95 8.85 -2.25 -21.72
C GLU A 95 9.56 -1.49 -22.82
N ILE A 96 10.21 -0.36 -22.50
CA ILE A 96 11.01 0.41 -23.44
C ILE A 96 12.17 -0.44 -23.96
N GLN A 97 12.90 -1.14 -23.09
CA GLN A 97 13.98 -2.03 -23.49
C GLN A 97 13.52 -3.15 -24.41
N LYS A 98 12.34 -3.71 -24.17
CA LYS A 98 11.74 -4.74 -25.04
C LYS A 98 11.32 -4.17 -26.38
N GLN A 99 10.88 -2.92 -26.41
CA GLN A 99 10.42 -2.25 -27.64
C GLN A 99 11.54 -1.64 -28.47
N VAL A 100 12.69 -1.34 -27.87
CA VAL A 100 13.83 -0.74 -28.57
C VAL A 100 14.24 -1.56 -29.81
N PRO A 101 14.44 -2.88 -29.76
CA PRO A 101 14.77 -3.64 -30.97
C PRO A 101 13.68 -3.58 -32.03
N VAL A 102 12.41 -3.60 -31.64
CA VAL A 102 11.26 -3.48 -32.56
C VAL A 102 11.22 -2.09 -33.17
N MET A 103 11.43 -1.04 -32.37
CA MET A 103 11.48 0.35 -32.85
C MET A 103 12.64 0.56 -33.81
N GLU A 104 13.81 0.02 -33.53
CA GLU A 104 14.97 0.08 -34.43
C GLU A 104 14.70 -0.59 -35.77
N GLN A 105 14.03 -1.76 -35.74
CA GLN A 105 13.62 -2.45 -36.96
C GLN A 105 12.61 -1.64 -37.77
N ASP A 106 11.64 -1.04 -37.11
CA ASP A 106 10.60 -0.22 -37.76
C ASP A 106 11.21 1.05 -38.36
N ILE A 107 12.13 1.70 -37.67
CA ILE A 107 12.87 2.86 -38.18
C ILE A 107 13.68 2.46 -39.39
N HIS A 108 14.38 1.35 -39.33
CA HIS A 108 15.20 0.84 -40.44
C HIS A 108 14.35 0.53 -41.68
N LYS A 109 13.21 -0.14 -41.51
CA LYS A 109 12.24 -0.39 -42.59
C LYS A 109 11.71 0.90 -43.21
N THR A 110 11.43 1.89 -42.39
CA THR A 110 10.93 3.20 -42.82
C THR A 110 12.01 3.92 -43.63
N GLU A 111 13.24 3.90 -43.21
CA GLU A 111 14.39 4.48 -43.94
C GLU A 111 14.62 3.80 -45.27
N GLU A 112 14.58 2.48 -45.33
CA GLU A 112 14.68 1.71 -46.58
C GLU A 112 13.55 2.06 -47.54
N HIS A 113 12.32 2.15 -47.04
CA HIS A 113 11.18 2.54 -47.87
C HIS A 113 11.32 3.96 -48.42
N GLN A 114 11.78 4.91 -47.62
CA GLN A 114 12.04 6.27 -48.04
C GLN A 114 13.14 6.33 -49.13
N LYS A 115 14.19 5.55 -48.99
CA LYS A 115 15.24 5.45 -49.99
C LYS A 115 14.73 4.89 -51.32
N GLU A 116 13.91 3.85 -51.28
CA GLU A 116 13.28 3.25 -52.47
C GLU A 116 12.37 4.25 -53.17
N VAL A 117 11.57 5.00 -52.43
CA VAL A 117 10.69 6.04 -52.98
C VAL A 117 11.51 7.15 -53.63
N GLN A 118 12.59 7.62 -53.00
CA GLN A 118 13.46 8.65 -53.54
C GLN A 118 14.18 8.18 -54.82
N GLU A 119 14.67 6.96 -54.87
CA GLU A 119 15.28 6.38 -56.07
C GLU A 119 14.27 6.26 -57.19
N HIS A 120 13.04 5.87 -56.90
CA HIS A 120 11.98 5.76 -57.87
C HIS A 120 11.59 7.13 -58.45
N GLU A 121 11.53 8.16 -57.63
CA GLU A 121 11.32 9.54 -58.07
C GLU A 121 12.46 10.06 -58.95
N ARG A 122 13.72 9.76 -58.59
CA ARG A 122 14.87 10.10 -59.40
C ARG A 122 14.87 9.46 -60.79
N ARG A 123 14.41 8.20 -60.88
CA ARG A 123 14.30 7.49 -62.17
C ARG A 123 13.18 8.03 -63.05
N ARG A 124 12.14 8.63 -62.47
CA ARG A 124 11.08 9.27 -63.21
C ARG A 124 11.45 10.61 -63.79
N ARG A 125 12.44 11.28 -63.26
CA ARG A 125 12.99 12.53 -63.75
C ARG A 125 14.06 12.25 -64.82
#